data_ae4d355dcbc91e47ae85e0ff05cb2292
#
_entry.id   ae4d355dcbc91e47ae85e0ff05cb2292
#
_cell.length_a   1.000
_cell.length_b   1.000
_cell.length_c   1.000
_cell.angle_alpha   90.00
_cell.angle_beta   90.00
_cell.angle_gamma   90.00
#
_symmetry.space_group_name_H-M   'P 1'
#
loop_
_entity.id
_entity.type
_entity.pdbx_description
1 polymer ?
#
loop_
_entity_poly.entity_id
_entity_poly.type
_entity_poly.pdbx_seq_one_letter_code
_entity_poly.pdbx_strand_id
1 'polypeptide(L)'
;MSTSAITKPPERTGARAPGKVILSGEHSVVYGAPALALAVRHYTEIWFTPLHKTGGLRTAFESLAPSAFYPFDILRGFKDGLDKRFDEFLRGELPVQKVLQRPDDLAIYTLTSLLPVLPVPGGSSGLPLPIPGQLSSKSDMPLGAGMGSSAAVVAATFVLYEHLLGRPQTTEERFQRVRFCERLQHGKGSAIDASAVVFGGLNRVQGDDIRPIELPEYHSLMRSDGWYWVLTGTPLSKTGECVATVRDNHGDDTSLWADFAACTQSFEDVIAKDADPTSVIRENHALLSKIGVVPQPAARFANAVEELGGAAKTSGAGAVRGENGGVMLVYLKDPDAMAKLMEDYPERRWEKLNLARDGAQMCNAVAPGQ
;
A
#
# COMPACT_ATOMS: atom_id res chain seq x y z
N MET A 1 -15.96 -24.58 -35.43
CA MET A 1 -14.55 -24.20 -35.14
C MET A 1 -14.45 -22.71 -35.45
N SER A 2 -14.60 -21.89 -34.46
CA SER A 2 -14.50 -20.42 -34.65
C SER A 2 -13.07 -20.01 -34.34
N THR A 3 -12.33 -19.67 -35.37
CA THR A 3 -11.03 -19.02 -35.26
C THR A 3 -11.24 -17.63 -34.66
N SER A 4 -10.99 -17.50 -33.37
CA SER A 4 -10.92 -16.22 -32.70
C SER A 4 -9.92 -15.32 -33.45
N ALA A 5 -10.44 -14.23 -34.01
CA ALA A 5 -9.66 -13.21 -34.68
C ALA A 5 -8.58 -12.71 -33.69
N ILE A 6 -7.33 -12.82 -34.09
CA ILE A 6 -6.21 -12.16 -33.43
C ILE A 6 -6.44 -10.66 -33.65
N THR A 7 -7.02 -10.04 -32.66
CA THR A 7 -7.18 -8.58 -32.60
C THR A 7 -5.80 -7.92 -32.62
N LYS A 8 -5.71 -6.74 -33.24
CA LYS A 8 -4.54 -5.84 -33.27
C LYS A 8 -3.77 -5.92 -31.94
N PRO A 9 -2.43 -6.04 -31.96
CA PRO A 9 -1.66 -6.11 -30.72
C PRO A 9 -2.05 -4.92 -29.83
N PRO A 10 -2.25 -5.14 -28.55
CA PRO A 10 -2.69 -4.07 -27.64
C PRO A 10 -1.70 -2.91 -27.71
N GLU A 11 -2.22 -1.71 -27.78
CA GLU A 11 -1.45 -0.48 -27.57
C GLU A 11 -0.92 -0.46 -26.13
N ARG A 12 0.04 0.40 -25.81
CA ARG A 12 0.52 0.60 -24.45
C ARG A 12 -0.66 0.75 -23.50
N THR A 13 -0.76 -0.13 -22.52
CA THR A 13 -1.90 -0.22 -21.60
C THR A 13 -1.39 -0.12 -20.18
N GLY A 14 -2.09 0.58 -19.32
CA GLY A 14 -1.66 0.79 -17.95
C GLY A 14 -2.81 0.69 -16.94
N ALA A 15 -2.44 0.38 -15.71
CA ALA A 15 -3.32 0.47 -14.54
C ALA A 15 -2.60 1.18 -13.40
N ARG A 16 -3.36 1.75 -12.48
CA ARG A 16 -2.84 2.45 -11.32
C ARG A 16 -3.57 2.03 -10.05
N ALA A 17 -2.89 2.15 -8.92
CA ALA A 17 -3.50 2.00 -7.61
C ALA A 17 -3.05 3.14 -6.68
N PRO A 18 -3.94 3.62 -5.79
CA PRO A 18 -3.62 4.69 -4.85
C PRO A 18 -2.68 4.21 -3.75
N GLY A 19 -2.04 5.16 -3.09
CA GLY A 19 -1.41 4.94 -1.79
C GLY A 19 -2.41 4.99 -0.65
N LYS A 20 -1.90 4.88 0.59
CA LYS A 20 -2.72 4.93 1.79
C LYS A 20 -2.10 5.75 2.91
N VAL A 21 -2.96 6.22 3.79
CA VAL A 21 -2.63 6.76 5.11
C VAL A 21 -3.54 6.07 6.14
N ILE A 22 -3.01 5.74 7.31
CA ILE A 22 -3.80 5.19 8.41
C ILE A 22 -4.24 6.35 9.31
N LEU A 23 -5.55 6.52 9.48
CA LEU A 23 -6.08 7.53 10.38
C LEU A 23 -6.01 7.07 11.83
N SER A 24 -6.30 5.80 12.10
CA SER A 24 -6.22 5.16 13.42
C SER A 24 -6.15 3.64 13.30
N GLY A 25 -5.67 2.97 14.36
CA GLY A 25 -5.66 1.51 14.43
C GLY A 25 -4.33 0.84 14.05
N GLU A 26 -3.26 1.62 13.88
CA GLU A 26 -1.91 1.09 13.71
C GLU A 26 -1.56 0.16 14.87
N HIS A 27 -0.84 -0.89 14.58
CA HIS A 27 -0.47 -1.97 15.52
C HIS A 27 -1.67 -2.70 16.13
N SER A 28 -2.67 -2.00 16.68
CA SER A 28 -3.80 -2.60 17.39
C SER A 28 -4.66 -3.53 16.53
N VAL A 29 -4.69 -3.32 15.21
CA VAL A 29 -5.41 -4.20 14.25
C VAL A 29 -4.92 -5.65 14.30
N VAL A 30 -3.65 -5.89 14.67
CA VAL A 30 -3.10 -7.25 14.83
C VAL A 30 -3.66 -7.96 16.05
N TYR A 31 -4.22 -7.18 17.00
CA TYR A 31 -4.86 -7.66 18.24
C TYR A 31 -6.39 -7.60 18.17
N GLY A 32 -6.95 -7.45 16.97
CA GLY A 32 -8.40 -7.50 16.73
C GLY A 32 -9.14 -6.17 16.86
N ALA A 33 -8.45 -5.07 17.21
CA ALA A 33 -9.03 -3.73 17.17
C ALA A 33 -9.31 -3.29 15.73
N PRO A 34 -10.28 -2.39 15.50
CA PRO A 34 -10.49 -1.81 14.18
C PRO A 34 -9.36 -0.87 13.78
N ALA A 35 -9.24 -0.62 12.46
CA ALA A 35 -8.39 0.41 11.90
C ALA A 35 -9.16 1.22 10.86
N LEU A 36 -8.75 2.47 10.63
CA LEU A 36 -9.29 3.34 9.59
C LEU A 36 -8.20 3.61 8.55
N ALA A 37 -8.40 3.08 7.34
CA ALA A 37 -7.49 3.19 6.21
C ALA A 37 -8.05 4.14 5.16
N LEU A 38 -7.31 5.17 4.81
CA LEU A 38 -7.67 6.17 3.80
C LEU A 38 -6.81 5.99 2.55
N ALA A 39 -7.44 5.80 1.41
CA ALA A 39 -6.75 5.86 0.12
C ALA A 39 -6.42 7.31 -0.25
N VAL A 40 -5.20 7.55 -0.75
CA VAL A 40 -4.72 8.90 -1.09
C VAL A 40 -4.30 9.00 -2.56
N ARG A 41 -4.45 10.21 -3.15
CA ARG A 41 -4.15 10.48 -4.56
C ARG A 41 -2.65 10.59 -4.85
N HIS A 42 -1.92 9.60 -4.34
CA HIS A 42 -0.57 9.27 -4.75
C HIS A 42 -0.60 7.88 -5.35
N TYR A 43 -0.15 7.72 -6.57
CA TYR A 43 -0.41 6.50 -7.34
C TYR A 43 0.88 5.77 -7.67
N THR A 44 0.79 4.44 -7.69
CA THR A 44 1.70 3.60 -8.46
C THR A 44 1.00 3.17 -9.72
N GLU A 45 1.65 3.39 -10.84
CA GLU A 45 1.21 3.00 -12.17
C GLU A 45 2.07 1.84 -12.67
N ILE A 46 1.43 0.85 -13.28
CA ILE A 46 2.07 -0.26 -13.99
C ILE A 46 1.61 -0.21 -15.44
N TRP A 47 2.58 -0.19 -16.35
CA TRP A 47 2.34 -0.09 -17.77
C TRP A 47 2.87 -1.31 -18.49
N PHE A 48 2.09 -1.85 -19.42
CA PHE A 48 2.49 -2.90 -20.35
C PHE A 48 2.65 -2.33 -21.74
N THR A 49 3.80 -2.60 -22.35
CA THR A 49 4.10 -2.27 -23.75
C THR A 49 4.39 -3.58 -24.49
N PRO A 50 3.59 -3.96 -25.52
CA PRO A 50 3.85 -5.14 -26.32
C PRO A 50 5.20 -5.03 -27.02
N LEU A 51 5.95 -6.12 -27.03
CA LEU A 51 7.23 -6.23 -27.76
C LEU A 51 7.14 -7.39 -28.74
N HIS A 52 7.26 -7.11 -30.04
CA HIS A 52 7.27 -8.13 -31.05
C HIS A 52 8.59 -8.95 -30.98
N LYS A 53 8.48 -10.29 -31.13
CA LYS A 53 9.61 -11.22 -31.24
C LYS A 53 10.47 -11.42 -29.97
N THR A 54 9.98 -11.10 -28.79
CA THR A 54 10.65 -11.47 -27.54
C THR A 54 9.95 -12.66 -26.92
N GLY A 55 10.68 -13.72 -26.55
CA GLY A 55 10.11 -14.92 -25.92
C GLY A 55 9.87 -14.78 -24.42
N GLY A 56 9.46 -13.60 -23.93
CA GLY A 56 9.30 -13.36 -22.49
C GLY A 56 8.84 -11.95 -22.14
N LEU A 57 8.94 -11.62 -20.85
CA LEU A 57 8.67 -10.30 -20.30
C LEU A 57 9.96 -9.60 -19.92
N ARG A 58 10.03 -8.30 -20.20
CA ARG A 58 11.05 -7.40 -19.69
C ARG A 58 10.45 -6.55 -18.57
N THR A 59 11.19 -6.32 -17.51
CA THR A 59 10.84 -5.32 -16.49
C THR A 59 11.72 -4.08 -16.64
N ALA A 60 11.13 -2.91 -16.46
CA ALA A 60 11.78 -1.62 -16.44
C ALA A 60 11.14 -0.77 -15.33
N PHE A 61 11.44 -1.13 -14.08
CA PHE A 61 10.93 -0.44 -12.89
C PHE A 61 11.90 0.68 -12.53
N GLU A 62 11.59 1.89 -13.02
CA GLU A 62 12.41 3.06 -12.77
C GLU A 62 12.67 3.27 -11.28
N SER A 63 13.90 3.59 -10.94
CA SER A 63 14.38 3.87 -9.58
C SER A 63 14.32 2.70 -8.58
N LEU A 64 13.78 1.53 -8.95
CA LEU A 64 13.62 0.39 -8.04
C LEU A 64 14.58 -0.76 -8.33
N ALA A 65 14.74 -1.15 -9.59
CA ALA A 65 15.57 -2.27 -10.00
C ALA A 65 16.17 -2.05 -11.39
N PRO A 66 17.37 -2.59 -11.66
CA PRO A 66 17.86 -2.71 -13.03
C PRO A 66 16.89 -3.53 -13.87
N SER A 67 16.73 -3.15 -15.14
CA SER A 67 15.90 -3.90 -16.09
C SER A 67 16.27 -5.38 -16.10
N ALA A 68 15.26 -6.26 -16.12
CA ALA A 68 15.44 -7.70 -16.21
C ALA A 68 14.60 -8.28 -17.34
N PHE A 69 15.00 -9.47 -17.80
CA PHE A 69 14.25 -10.24 -18.78
C PHE A 69 13.88 -11.60 -18.20
N TYR A 70 12.60 -11.93 -18.25
CA TYR A 70 12.03 -13.19 -17.78
C TYR A 70 11.53 -14.00 -18.98
N PRO A 71 12.30 -15.00 -19.47
CA PRO A 71 11.81 -15.92 -20.48
C PRO A 71 10.53 -16.62 -20.03
N PHE A 72 9.63 -16.93 -20.94
CA PHE A 72 8.37 -17.60 -20.60
C PHE A 72 8.56 -18.94 -19.89
N ASP A 73 9.64 -19.64 -20.18
CA ASP A 73 9.97 -20.90 -19.51
C ASP A 73 10.33 -20.69 -18.02
N ILE A 74 11.01 -19.60 -17.72
CA ILE A 74 11.32 -19.22 -16.32
C ILE A 74 10.05 -18.80 -15.59
N LEU A 75 9.17 -18.03 -16.25
CA LEU A 75 7.92 -17.55 -15.62
C LEU A 75 7.00 -18.71 -15.19
N ARG A 76 7.07 -19.85 -15.86
CA ARG A 76 6.27 -21.04 -15.48
C ARG A 76 6.53 -21.53 -14.07
N GLY A 77 7.79 -21.56 -13.65
CA GLY A 77 8.20 -21.99 -12.31
C GLY A 77 8.38 -20.85 -11.30
N PHE A 78 8.18 -19.60 -11.70
CA PHE A 78 8.53 -18.43 -10.89
C PHE A 78 7.73 -18.36 -9.59
N LYS A 79 6.41 -18.55 -9.71
CA LYS A 79 5.52 -18.58 -8.55
C LYS A 79 5.90 -19.68 -7.56
N ASP A 80 6.09 -20.91 -8.05
CA ASP A 80 6.42 -22.06 -7.22
C ASP A 80 7.78 -21.88 -6.53
N GLY A 81 8.74 -21.27 -7.21
CA GLY A 81 10.04 -20.93 -6.64
C GLY A 81 9.92 -19.93 -5.46
N LEU A 82 9.09 -18.91 -5.58
CA LEU A 82 8.86 -17.96 -4.49
C LEU A 82 7.99 -18.53 -3.37
N ASP A 83 6.99 -19.36 -3.68
CA ASP A 83 6.21 -20.07 -2.67
C ASP A 83 7.11 -20.98 -1.83
N LYS A 84 8.03 -21.73 -2.45
CA LYS A 84 9.01 -22.55 -1.72
C LYS A 84 9.88 -21.70 -0.77
N ARG A 85 10.37 -20.56 -1.22
CA ARG A 85 11.15 -19.65 -0.35
C ARG A 85 10.30 -19.08 0.79
N PHE A 86 9.03 -18.82 0.54
CA PHE A 86 8.11 -18.40 1.60
C PHE A 86 7.86 -19.52 2.61
N ASP A 87 7.76 -20.79 2.18
CA ASP A 87 7.69 -21.94 3.08
C ASP A 87 8.98 -22.11 3.91
N GLU A 88 10.15 -21.84 3.34
CA GLU A 88 11.43 -21.79 4.08
C GLU A 88 11.40 -20.68 5.15
N PHE A 89 10.83 -19.51 4.83
CA PHE A 89 10.60 -18.46 5.83
C PHE A 89 9.66 -18.92 6.95
N LEU A 90 8.55 -19.56 6.63
CA LEU A 90 7.60 -20.06 7.64
C LEU A 90 8.23 -21.09 8.59
N ARG A 91 9.21 -21.87 8.12
CA ARG A 91 9.99 -22.80 8.93
C ARG A 91 11.15 -22.15 9.72
N GLY A 92 11.36 -20.82 9.54
CA GLY A 92 12.45 -20.10 10.19
C GLY A 92 13.83 -20.32 9.53
N GLU A 93 13.90 -20.96 8.36
CA GLU A 93 15.13 -21.25 7.62
C GLU A 93 15.62 -20.05 6.81
N LEU A 94 14.72 -19.12 6.49
CA LEU A 94 14.99 -17.94 5.68
C LEU A 94 14.33 -16.70 6.31
N PRO A 95 15.01 -15.54 6.43
CA PRO A 95 14.34 -14.31 6.84
C PRO A 95 13.44 -13.78 5.71
N VAL A 96 12.31 -13.15 6.07
CA VAL A 96 11.31 -12.66 5.09
C VAL A 96 11.92 -11.72 4.04
N GLN A 97 12.94 -10.92 4.40
CA GLN A 97 13.64 -10.00 3.49
C GLN A 97 14.42 -10.70 2.37
N LYS A 98 14.59 -12.02 2.47
CA LYS A 98 15.25 -12.84 1.45
C LYS A 98 14.27 -13.65 0.62
N VAL A 99 12.96 -13.60 0.86
CA VAL A 99 11.95 -14.25 0.04
C VAL A 99 11.95 -13.67 -1.37
N LEU A 100 11.78 -12.36 -1.49
CA LEU A 100 11.97 -11.63 -2.75
C LEU A 100 13.46 -11.33 -2.92
N GLN A 101 13.98 -11.55 -4.11
CA GLN A 101 15.38 -11.31 -4.46
C GLN A 101 15.58 -9.98 -5.18
N ARG A 102 14.53 -9.54 -5.89
CA ARG A 102 14.52 -8.31 -6.68
C ARG A 102 13.25 -7.50 -6.36
N PRO A 103 13.30 -6.17 -6.46
CA PRO A 103 12.11 -5.33 -6.25
C PRO A 103 10.97 -5.60 -7.23
N ASP A 104 11.27 -6.08 -8.45
CA ASP A 104 10.29 -6.42 -9.48
C ASP A 104 9.70 -7.85 -9.32
N ASP A 105 10.27 -8.70 -8.47
CA ASP A 105 9.78 -10.06 -8.21
C ASP A 105 8.31 -10.07 -7.76
N LEU A 106 7.90 -9.09 -6.98
CA LEU A 106 6.52 -8.99 -6.48
C LEU A 106 5.51 -8.80 -7.62
N ALA A 107 5.81 -7.95 -8.60
CA ALA A 107 4.95 -7.76 -9.78
C ALA A 107 4.91 -9.02 -10.66
N ILE A 108 6.05 -9.68 -10.85
CA ILE A 108 6.11 -10.95 -11.62
C ILE A 108 5.37 -12.07 -10.89
N TYR A 109 5.51 -12.17 -9.57
CA TYR A 109 4.73 -13.13 -8.77
C TYR A 109 3.23 -12.86 -8.88
N THR A 110 2.83 -11.60 -8.79
CA THR A 110 1.43 -11.18 -8.95
C THR A 110 0.86 -11.63 -10.28
N LEU A 111 1.57 -11.36 -11.37
CA LEU A 111 1.20 -11.83 -12.70
C LEU A 111 1.07 -13.36 -12.75
N THR A 112 2.10 -14.08 -12.31
CA THR A 112 2.12 -15.54 -12.40
C THR A 112 1.06 -16.20 -11.51
N SER A 113 0.61 -15.54 -10.47
CA SER A 113 -0.49 -15.99 -9.60
C SER A 113 -1.87 -15.91 -10.26
N LEU A 114 -2.04 -15.08 -11.29
CA LEU A 114 -3.28 -14.97 -12.09
C LEU A 114 -3.39 -16.04 -13.19
N LEU A 115 -2.26 -16.61 -13.57
CA LEU A 115 -2.22 -17.54 -14.70
C LEU A 115 -2.68 -18.94 -14.23
N PRO A 116 -3.65 -19.56 -14.90
CA PRO A 116 -4.02 -20.92 -14.58
C PRO A 116 -2.88 -21.87 -14.99
N VAL A 117 -2.62 -22.87 -14.18
CA VAL A 117 -1.81 -24.00 -14.57
C VAL A 117 -2.63 -24.82 -15.58
N LEU A 118 -2.40 -24.63 -16.86
CA LEU A 118 -3.05 -25.43 -17.89
C LEU A 118 -2.18 -26.65 -18.21
N PRO A 119 -2.77 -27.86 -18.30
CA PRO A 119 -2.06 -29.02 -18.83
C PRO A 119 -1.71 -28.76 -20.30
N VAL A 120 -0.43 -28.90 -20.65
CA VAL A 120 0.04 -28.84 -22.02
C VAL A 120 0.05 -30.29 -22.59
N PRO A 121 -0.43 -30.51 -23.83
CA PRO A 121 -0.27 -31.78 -24.46
C PRO A 121 1.22 -32.16 -24.50
N GLY A 122 1.61 -33.26 -23.83
CA GLY A 122 3.01 -33.70 -23.71
C GLY A 122 3.58 -33.67 -22.29
N GLY A 123 2.76 -33.31 -21.25
CA GLY A 123 3.09 -33.54 -19.85
C GLY A 123 3.83 -32.41 -19.13
N SER A 124 4.05 -31.23 -19.76
CA SER A 124 4.52 -30.02 -19.07
C SER A 124 3.35 -29.07 -18.82
N SER A 125 3.19 -28.57 -17.58
CA SER A 125 2.26 -27.49 -17.30
C SER A 125 2.75 -26.21 -17.98
N GLY A 126 1.93 -25.61 -18.84
CA GLY A 126 2.24 -24.35 -19.52
C GLY A 126 1.39 -23.20 -19.01
N LEU A 127 2.01 -22.06 -18.73
CA LEU A 127 1.30 -20.80 -18.51
C LEU A 127 1.03 -20.17 -19.89
N PRO A 128 -0.22 -19.92 -20.27
CA PRO A 128 -0.51 -19.15 -21.47
C PRO A 128 -0.25 -17.68 -21.17
N LEU A 129 1.00 -17.23 -21.30
CA LEU A 129 1.28 -15.80 -21.34
C LEU A 129 0.95 -15.33 -22.75
N PRO A 130 -0.05 -14.47 -22.90
CA PRO A 130 -0.60 -14.21 -24.21
C PRO A 130 0.31 -13.34 -25.07
N ILE A 131 1.17 -12.50 -24.48
CA ILE A 131 1.86 -11.47 -25.25
C ILE A 131 3.24 -11.18 -24.63
N PRO A 132 4.33 -11.28 -25.43
CA PRO A 132 5.62 -10.78 -25.01
C PRO A 132 5.58 -9.24 -24.88
N GLY A 133 6.23 -8.71 -23.87
CA GLY A 133 6.16 -7.28 -23.63
C GLY A 133 7.11 -6.78 -22.57
N GLN A 134 6.99 -5.48 -22.28
CA GLN A 134 7.71 -4.82 -21.21
C GLN A 134 6.72 -4.30 -20.18
N LEU A 135 6.98 -4.61 -18.91
CA LEU A 135 6.37 -3.98 -17.75
C LEU A 135 7.25 -2.83 -17.28
N SER A 136 6.65 -1.68 -17.10
CA SER A 136 7.28 -0.53 -16.45
C SER A 136 6.42 -0.01 -15.33
N SER A 137 7.05 0.62 -14.32
CA SER A 137 6.36 1.25 -13.20
C SER A 137 6.74 2.71 -13.07
N LYS A 138 5.81 3.51 -12.57
CA LYS A 138 6.01 4.88 -12.13
C LYS A 138 5.26 5.08 -10.82
N SER A 139 5.87 5.72 -9.84
CA SER A 139 5.21 6.05 -8.57
C SER A 139 5.56 7.45 -8.14
N ASP A 140 4.58 8.20 -7.66
CA ASP A 140 4.76 9.50 -7.02
C ASP A 140 4.79 9.39 -5.48
N MET A 141 4.60 8.18 -4.97
CA MET A 141 4.73 7.89 -3.53
C MET A 141 6.19 7.92 -3.09
N PRO A 142 6.51 8.53 -1.95
CA PRO A 142 7.84 8.42 -1.36
C PRO A 142 8.17 6.96 -1.03
N LEU A 143 9.34 6.49 -1.49
CA LEU A 143 9.78 5.11 -1.25
C LEU A 143 10.04 4.86 0.24
N GLY A 144 9.52 3.74 0.74
CA GLY A 144 9.74 3.33 2.14
C GLY A 144 9.03 4.20 3.19
N ALA A 145 8.17 5.12 2.77
CA ALA A 145 7.44 6.04 3.66
C ALA A 145 6.28 5.39 4.43
N GLY A 146 5.91 4.14 4.12
CA GLY A 146 4.77 3.47 4.73
C GLY A 146 3.42 3.81 4.06
N MET A 147 3.44 4.36 2.84
CA MET A 147 2.22 4.71 2.08
C MET A 147 1.63 3.55 1.26
N GLY A 148 2.04 2.30 1.48
CA GLY A 148 1.44 1.14 0.82
C GLY A 148 1.88 0.94 -0.64
N SER A 149 3.06 1.41 -1.04
CA SER A 149 3.52 1.33 -2.44
C SER A 149 3.63 -0.09 -2.97
N SER A 150 3.99 -1.08 -2.15
CA SER A 150 4.05 -2.49 -2.56
C SER A 150 2.66 -3.05 -2.87
N ALA A 151 1.68 -2.81 -1.98
CA ALA A 151 0.30 -3.20 -2.22
C ALA A 151 -0.28 -2.51 -3.47
N ALA A 152 0.09 -1.26 -3.73
CA ALA A 152 -0.30 -0.54 -4.93
C ALA A 152 0.31 -1.15 -6.21
N VAL A 153 1.59 -1.58 -6.18
CA VAL A 153 2.20 -2.35 -7.28
C VAL A 153 1.40 -3.62 -7.56
N VAL A 154 1.09 -4.39 -6.51
CA VAL A 154 0.32 -5.62 -6.64
C VAL A 154 -1.07 -5.35 -7.23
N ALA A 155 -1.82 -4.40 -6.66
CA ALA A 155 -3.17 -4.09 -7.08
C ALA A 155 -3.24 -3.57 -8.54
N ALA A 156 -2.32 -2.66 -8.92
CA ALA A 156 -2.22 -2.17 -10.29
C ALA A 156 -1.84 -3.28 -11.27
N THR A 157 -0.92 -4.19 -10.87
CA THR A 157 -0.54 -5.34 -11.71
C THR A 157 -1.73 -6.28 -11.92
N PHE A 158 -2.54 -6.55 -10.89
CA PHE A 158 -3.75 -7.36 -11.02
C PHE A 158 -4.71 -6.75 -12.02
N VAL A 159 -5.09 -5.48 -11.84
CA VAL A 159 -6.05 -4.80 -12.72
C VAL A 159 -5.56 -4.79 -14.17
N LEU A 160 -4.27 -4.53 -14.40
CA LEU A 160 -3.67 -4.56 -15.72
C LEU A 160 -3.81 -5.93 -16.38
N TYR A 161 -3.45 -7.01 -15.67
CA TYR A 161 -3.48 -8.35 -16.24
C TYR A 161 -4.87 -8.97 -16.29
N GLU A 162 -5.78 -8.61 -15.39
CA GLU A 162 -7.22 -8.93 -15.53
C GLU A 162 -7.76 -8.40 -16.87
N HIS A 163 -7.39 -7.16 -17.21
CA HIS A 163 -7.77 -6.56 -18.49
C HIS A 163 -7.09 -7.27 -19.68
N LEU A 164 -5.79 -7.45 -19.65
CA LEU A 164 -5.03 -8.08 -20.76
C LEU A 164 -5.43 -9.55 -21.02
N LEU A 165 -5.84 -10.26 -19.95
CA LEU A 165 -6.27 -11.65 -20.02
C LEU A 165 -7.78 -11.80 -20.29
N GLY A 166 -8.56 -10.71 -20.24
CA GLY A 166 -10.01 -10.77 -20.31
C GLY A 166 -10.63 -11.55 -19.13
N ARG A 167 -10.04 -11.45 -17.95
CA ARG A 167 -10.44 -12.18 -16.73
C ARG A 167 -10.69 -11.22 -15.56
N PRO A 168 -11.76 -10.42 -15.60
CA PRO A 168 -12.06 -9.50 -14.51
C PRO A 168 -12.31 -10.28 -13.21
N GLN A 169 -11.79 -9.73 -12.12
CA GLN A 169 -12.02 -10.21 -10.77
C GLN A 169 -12.98 -9.27 -10.06
N THR A 170 -13.71 -9.80 -9.08
CA THR A 170 -14.45 -8.94 -8.14
C THR A 170 -13.47 -8.16 -7.25
N THR A 171 -13.94 -7.07 -6.66
CA THR A 171 -13.14 -6.28 -5.72
C THR A 171 -12.68 -7.12 -4.53
N GLU A 172 -13.56 -8.01 -4.03
CA GLU A 172 -13.24 -8.92 -2.92
C GLU A 172 -12.16 -9.94 -3.30
N GLU A 173 -12.26 -10.57 -4.48
CA GLU A 173 -11.22 -11.49 -4.97
C GLU A 173 -9.88 -10.76 -5.13
N ARG A 174 -9.90 -9.53 -5.64
CA ARG A 174 -8.70 -8.70 -5.77
C ARG A 174 -8.10 -8.37 -4.40
N PHE A 175 -8.92 -8.03 -3.42
CA PHE A 175 -8.49 -7.77 -2.04
C PHE A 175 -7.76 -8.99 -1.44
N GLN A 176 -8.35 -10.17 -1.52
CA GLN A 176 -7.73 -11.40 -1.01
C GLN A 176 -6.42 -11.73 -1.75
N ARG A 177 -6.37 -11.51 -3.06
CA ARG A 177 -5.16 -11.75 -3.86
C ARG A 177 -4.05 -10.76 -3.56
N VAL A 178 -4.36 -9.49 -3.34
CA VAL A 178 -3.36 -8.47 -2.93
C VAL A 178 -2.73 -8.89 -1.60
N ARG A 179 -3.51 -9.25 -0.60
CA ARG A 179 -3.01 -9.76 0.68
C ARG A 179 -2.15 -11.02 0.51
N PHE A 180 -2.60 -11.93 -0.33
CA PHE A 180 -1.84 -13.16 -0.61
C PHE A 180 -0.46 -12.86 -1.20
N CYS A 181 -0.33 -11.92 -2.14
CA CYS A 181 0.96 -11.55 -2.71
C CYS A 181 1.84 -10.78 -1.74
N GLU A 182 1.25 -9.82 -1.00
CA GLU A 182 1.96 -8.99 -0.02
C GLU A 182 2.62 -9.80 1.11
N ARG A 183 2.15 -11.03 1.41
CA ARG A 183 2.77 -11.89 2.41
C ARG A 183 4.25 -12.16 2.13
N LEU A 184 4.65 -12.20 0.84
CA LEU A 184 6.04 -12.47 0.44
C LEU A 184 7.01 -11.37 0.90
N GLN A 185 6.52 -10.14 1.08
CA GLN A 185 7.33 -9.01 1.51
C GLN A 185 7.32 -8.80 3.01
N HIS A 186 6.19 -9.09 3.66
CA HIS A 186 5.96 -8.75 5.06
C HIS A 186 5.74 -9.95 5.98
N GLY A 187 5.76 -11.19 5.44
CA GLY A 187 5.44 -12.42 6.19
C GLY A 187 3.93 -12.65 6.34
N LYS A 188 3.15 -11.57 6.40
CA LYS A 188 1.68 -11.58 6.41
C LYS A 188 1.17 -10.40 5.58
N GLY A 189 0.17 -10.62 4.76
CA GLY A 189 -0.47 -9.55 3.97
C GLY A 189 -1.33 -8.66 4.86
N SER A 190 -1.11 -7.36 4.77
CA SER A 190 -1.86 -6.35 5.51
C SER A 190 -3.27 -6.16 4.92
N ALA A 191 -4.31 -6.33 5.74
CA ALA A 191 -5.67 -6.00 5.35
C ALA A 191 -5.86 -4.48 5.17
N ILE A 192 -5.14 -3.67 5.95
CA ILE A 192 -5.18 -2.20 5.89
C ILE A 192 -4.67 -1.71 4.53
N ASP A 193 -3.48 -2.17 4.11
CA ASP A 193 -2.89 -1.74 2.84
C ASP A 193 -3.75 -2.21 1.66
N ALA A 194 -4.16 -3.49 1.68
CA ALA A 194 -5.00 -4.06 0.63
C ALA A 194 -6.36 -3.37 0.52
N SER A 195 -7.01 -3.02 1.66
CA SER A 195 -8.31 -2.35 1.62
C SER A 195 -8.22 -0.99 0.92
N ALA A 196 -7.27 -0.15 1.31
CA ALA A 196 -7.12 1.18 0.73
C ALA A 196 -6.82 1.12 -0.79
N VAL A 197 -5.86 0.27 -1.19
CA VAL A 197 -5.44 0.22 -2.61
C VAL A 197 -6.48 -0.44 -3.52
N VAL A 198 -7.35 -1.31 -2.97
CA VAL A 198 -8.34 -2.05 -3.78
C VAL A 198 -9.71 -1.38 -3.76
N PHE A 199 -10.20 -0.94 -2.60
CA PHE A 199 -11.53 -0.32 -2.50
C PHE A 199 -11.49 1.18 -2.75
N GLY A 200 -10.35 1.85 -2.46
CA GLY A 200 -10.32 3.32 -2.45
C GLY A 200 -11.05 3.90 -1.23
N GLY A 201 -11.27 5.21 -1.21
CA GLY A 201 -12.05 5.88 -0.17
C GLY A 201 -11.49 5.74 1.24
N LEU A 202 -12.38 5.79 2.21
CA LEU A 202 -12.10 5.51 3.62
C LEU A 202 -12.70 4.16 4.00
N ASN A 203 -11.91 3.28 4.60
CA ASN A 203 -12.35 1.95 4.99
C ASN A 203 -12.11 1.68 6.47
N ARG A 204 -13.11 1.14 7.16
CA ARG A 204 -12.95 0.49 8.44
C ARG A 204 -12.53 -0.96 8.21
N VAL A 205 -11.44 -1.34 8.83
CA VAL A 205 -10.81 -2.66 8.69
C VAL A 205 -10.78 -3.35 10.04
N GLN A 206 -11.35 -4.54 10.15
CA GLN A 206 -11.26 -5.35 11.38
C GLN A 206 -11.13 -6.83 11.00
N GLY A 207 -9.92 -7.37 11.14
CA GLY A 207 -9.62 -8.69 10.61
C GLY A 207 -9.78 -8.73 9.09
N ASP A 208 -10.70 -9.57 8.61
CA ASP A 208 -11.04 -9.71 7.18
C ASP A 208 -12.32 -8.94 6.81
N ASP A 209 -12.98 -8.32 7.80
CA ASP A 209 -14.14 -7.47 7.56
C ASP A 209 -13.70 -6.07 7.14
N ILE A 210 -14.09 -5.70 5.92
CA ILE A 210 -13.82 -4.38 5.32
C ILE A 210 -15.14 -3.67 5.09
N ARG A 211 -15.30 -2.53 5.75
CA ARG A 211 -16.48 -1.70 5.60
C ARG A 211 -16.10 -0.31 5.07
N PRO A 212 -16.45 0.01 3.82
CA PRO A 212 -16.31 1.36 3.29
C PRO A 212 -17.13 2.36 4.13
N ILE A 213 -16.56 3.54 4.35
CA ILE A 213 -17.21 4.67 5.03
C ILE A 213 -17.46 5.74 3.98
N GLU A 214 -18.74 5.94 3.65
CA GLU A 214 -19.16 6.95 2.69
C GLU A 214 -19.02 8.36 3.29
N LEU A 215 -18.34 9.23 2.58
CA LEU A 215 -18.15 10.63 2.96
C LEU A 215 -18.86 11.56 1.97
N PRO A 216 -19.69 12.50 2.45
CA PRO A 216 -20.33 13.46 1.56
C PRO A 216 -19.29 14.42 0.95
N GLU A 217 -19.61 15.00 -0.23
CA GLU A 217 -18.73 15.88 -0.99
C GLU A 217 -18.22 17.09 -0.19
N TYR A 218 -18.99 17.57 0.74
CA TYR A 218 -18.62 18.72 1.58
C TYR A 218 -17.72 18.36 2.76
N HIS A 219 -17.46 17.08 3.01
CA HIS A 219 -16.66 16.62 4.13
C HIS A 219 -15.21 17.13 4.04
N SER A 220 -14.61 17.51 5.15
CA SER A 220 -13.27 18.10 5.22
C SER A 220 -12.18 17.19 4.60
N LEU A 221 -12.25 15.88 4.81
CA LEU A 221 -11.36 14.89 4.16
C LEU A 221 -11.53 14.86 2.63
N MET A 222 -12.76 15.05 2.13
CA MET A 222 -13.03 15.08 0.69
C MET A 222 -12.47 16.32 0.02
N ARG A 223 -12.45 17.44 0.74
CA ARG A 223 -11.95 18.74 0.28
C ARG A 223 -10.50 19.01 0.67
N SER A 224 -9.90 18.13 1.47
CA SER A 224 -8.57 18.29 2.05
C SER A 224 -8.44 19.56 2.92
N ASP A 225 -9.52 19.91 3.61
CA ASP A 225 -9.57 21.11 4.43
C ASP A 225 -8.90 20.85 5.79
N GLY A 226 -7.71 21.39 5.97
CA GLY A 226 -6.91 21.23 7.20
C GLY A 226 -6.16 19.89 7.30
N TRP A 227 -6.29 19.00 6.33
CA TRP A 227 -5.65 17.70 6.35
C TRP A 227 -4.37 17.68 5.50
N TYR A 228 -3.28 17.18 6.09
CA TYR A 228 -1.97 17.07 5.43
C TYR A 228 -1.29 15.75 5.79
N TRP A 229 -0.33 15.38 4.98
CA TRP A 229 0.69 14.40 5.35
C TRP A 229 2.07 15.05 5.28
N VAL A 230 2.97 14.61 6.17
CA VAL A 230 4.36 15.08 6.24
C VAL A 230 5.27 13.86 6.33
N LEU A 231 6.29 13.80 5.47
CA LEU A 231 7.31 12.76 5.52
C LEU A 231 8.46 13.22 6.44
N THR A 232 8.64 12.52 7.56
CA THR A 232 9.75 12.79 8.49
C THR A 232 11.05 12.08 8.13
N GLY A 233 11.08 11.41 6.98
CA GLY A 233 12.18 10.61 6.47
C GLY A 233 11.87 9.11 6.46
N THR A 234 12.71 8.33 5.77
CA THR A 234 12.53 6.87 5.68
C THR A 234 12.95 6.20 6.99
N PRO A 235 12.05 5.41 7.63
CA PRO A 235 12.38 4.70 8.87
C PRO A 235 13.53 3.70 8.67
N LEU A 236 14.42 3.59 9.65
CA LEU A 236 15.43 2.52 9.69
C LEU A 236 14.81 1.17 10.08
N SER A 237 13.79 1.20 10.93
CA SER A 237 13.05 0.00 11.32
C SER A 237 12.07 -0.41 10.23
N LYS A 238 12.09 -1.68 9.85
CA LYS A 238 11.07 -2.23 8.95
C LYS A 238 9.76 -2.46 9.70
N THR A 239 8.62 -2.46 9.00
CA THR A 239 7.29 -2.71 9.57
C THR A 239 7.26 -3.98 10.44
N GLY A 240 7.83 -5.09 9.95
CA GLY A 240 7.86 -6.35 10.70
C GLY A 240 8.67 -6.27 11.99
N GLU A 241 9.74 -5.47 12.03
CA GLU A 241 10.52 -5.22 13.24
C GLU A 241 9.72 -4.43 14.27
N CYS A 242 9.05 -3.35 13.84
CA CYS A 242 8.20 -2.57 14.72
C CYS A 242 7.07 -3.43 15.32
N VAL A 243 6.38 -4.21 14.48
CA VAL A 243 5.31 -5.11 14.93
C VAL A 243 5.83 -6.18 15.91
N ALA A 244 7.01 -6.75 15.66
CA ALA A 244 7.62 -7.74 16.56
C ALA A 244 7.98 -7.11 17.91
N THR A 245 8.64 -5.94 17.91
CA THR A 245 9.00 -5.22 19.15
C THR A 245 7.79 -4.86 19.99
N VAL A 246 6.73 -4.34 19.34
CA VAL A 246 5.47 -4.01 20.03
C VAL A 246 4.79 -5.24 20.59
N ARG A 247 4.78 -6.36 19.87
CA ARG A 247 4.26 -7.63 20.36
C ARG A 247 5.03 -8.12 21.58
N ASP A 248 6.36 -8.09 21.51
CA ASP A 248 7.21 -8.62 22.59
C ASP A 248 7.08 -7.79 23.88
N ASN A 249 6.79 -6.49 23.76
CA ASN A 249 6.65 -5.57 24.90
C ASN A 249 5.21 -5.43 25.42
N HIS A 250 4.20 -5.54 24.54
CA HIS A 250 2.82 -5.15 24.84
C HIS A 250 1.78 -6.18 24.36
N GLY A 251 2.18 -7.33 23.80
CA GLY A 251 1.26 -8.29 23.17
C GLY A 251 0.12 -8.73 24.08
N ASP A 252 0.39 -8.91 25.37
CA ASP A 252 -0.57 -9.39 26.36
C ASP A 252 -1.34 -8.27 27.10
N ASP A 253 -1.08 -6.99 26.78
CA ASP A 253 -1.76 -5.85 27.41
C ASP A 253 -3.13 -5.61 26.79
N THR A 254 -4.11 -6.37 27.20
CA THR A 254 -5.48 -6.29 26.67
C THR A 254 -6.14 -4.93 26.95
N SER A 255 -5.77 -4.24 28.03
CA SER A 255 -6.32 -2.92 28.36
C SER A 255 -5.80 -1.86 27.39
N LEU A 256 -4.52 -1.91 27.03
CA LEU A 256 -3.93 -1.04 26.03
C LEU A 256 -4.61 -1.19 24.65
N TRP A 257 -4.86 -2.43 24.23
CA TRP A 257 -5.52 -2.70 22.95
C TRP A 257 -7.00 -2.29 22.97
N ALA A 258 -7.66 -2.33 24.12
CA ALA A 258 -9.00 -1.76 24.31
C ALA A 258 -8.98 -0.23 24.19
N ASP A 259 -7.97 0.46 24.74
CA ASP A 259 -7.80 1.91 24.61
C ASP A 259 -7.62 2.29 23.11
N PHE A 260 -6.79 1.57 22.36
CA PHE A 260 -6.66 1.76 20.91
C PHE A 260 -7.98 1.55 20.16
N ALA A 261 -8.74 0.51 20.52
CA ALA A 261 -10.04 0.25 19.90
C ALA A 261 -11.04 1.38 20.16
N ALA A 262 -11.09 1.87 21.40
CA ALA A 262 -11.94 2.99 21.79
C ALA A 262 -11.54 4.29 21.07
N CYS A 263 -10.25 4.58 20.99
CA CYS A 263 -9.71 5.73 20.25
C CYS A 263 -10.10 5.64 18.75
N THR A 264 -9.99 4.47 18.14
CA THR A 264 -10.38 4.29 16.73
C THR A 264 -11.88 4.45 16.54
N GLN A 265 -12.71 3.99 17.48
CA GLN A 265 -14.16 4.20 17.41
C GLN A 265 -14.50 5.70 17.57
N SER A 266 -13.85 6.40 18.50
CA SER A 266 -14.01 7.85 18.67
C SER A 266 -13.59 8.60 17.40
N PHE A 267 -12.51 8.15 16.73
CA PHE A 267 -12.06 8.74 15.47
C PHE A 267 -13.11 8.54 14.36
N GLU A 268 -13.68 7.34 14.23
CA GLU A 268 -14.76 7.06 13.29
C GLU A 268 -15.99 7.96 13.55
N ASP A 269 -16.38 8.15 14.81
CA ASP A 269 -17.50 8.98 15.19
C ASP A 269 -17.28 10.48 14.87
N VAL A 270 -16.05 10.97 15.05
CA VAL A 270 -15.62 12.33 14.69
C VAL A 270 -15.68 12.52 13.18
N ILE A 271 -15.15 11.58 12.41
CA ILE A 271 -15.20 11.62 10.95
C ILE A 271 -16.66 11.56 10.45
N ALA A 272 -17.48 10.68 10.97
CA ALA A 272 -18.88 10.57 10.55
C ALA A 272 -19.69 11.87 10.72
N LYS A 273 -19.28 12.73 11.67
CA LYS A 273 -19.92 14.03 11.97
C LYS A 273 -19.21 15.22 11.29
N ASP A 274 -18.13 15.00 10.59
CA ASP A 274 -17.21 16.05 10.09
C ASP A 274 -16.80 17.03 11.21
N ALA A 275 -16.60 16.49 12.41
CA ALA A 275 -16.21 17.28 13.59
C ALA A 275 -14.68 17.46 13.65
N ASP A 276 -14.22 18.33 14.54
CA ASP A 276 -12.79 18.60 14.73
C ASP A 276 -12.04 17.35 15.23
N PRO A 277 -11.06 16.82 14.48
CA PRO A 277 -10.39 15.56 14.82
C PRO A 277 -9.19 15.75 15.76
N THR A 278 -8.89 16.98 16.19
CA THR A 278 -7.67 17.31 16.95
C THR A 278 -7.50 16.43 18.19
N SER A 279 -8.56 16.24 18.98
CA SER A 279 -8.49 15.46 20.22
C SER A 279 -8.18 13.99 19.96
N VAL A 280 -8.84 13.35 18.98
CA VAL A 280 -8.65 11.92 18.69
C VAL A 280 -7.31 11.64 18.01
N ILE A 281 -6.77 12.60 17.22
CA ILE A 281 -5.41 12.50 16.66
C ILE A 281 -4.37 12.54 17.78
N ARG A 282 -4.51 13.44 18.76
CA ARG A 282 -3.62 13.55 19.93
C ARG A 282 -3.67 12.29 20.78
N GLU A 283 -4.87 11.78 21.06
CA GLU A 283 -5.05 10.53 21.81
C GLU A 283 -4.35 9.36 21.10
N ASN A 284 -4.55 9.20 19.80
CA ASN A 284 -3.87 8.15 19.03
C ASN A 284 -2.36 8.34 19.01
N HIS A 285 -1.87 9.60 18.91
CA HIS A 285 -0.44 9.89 19.01
C HIS A 285 0.15 9.48 20.37
N ALA A 286 -0.57 9.75 21.46
CA ALA A 286 -0.16 9.37 22.81
C ALA A 286 -0.08 7.84 22.96
N LEU A 287 -1.07 7.11 22.43
CA LEU A 287 -1.06 5.64 22.43
C LEU A 287 0.11 5.07 21.62
N LEU A 288 0.39 5.61 20.43
CA LEU A 288 1.54 5.21 19.61
C LEU A 288 2.88 5.53 20.30
N SER A 289 2.95 6.65 21.03
CA SER A 289 4.12 7.01 21.83
C SER A 289 4.32 6.04 23.00
N LYS A 290 3.23 5.63 23.67
CA LYS A 290 3.25 4.66 24.77
C LYS A 290 3.82 3.29 24.34
N ILE A 291 3.53 2.84 23.13
CA ILE A 291 4.09 1.58 22.59
C ILE A 291 5.48 1.73 21.97
N GLY A 292 6.08 2.94 22.01
CA GLY A 292 7.48 3.17 21.63
C GLY A 292 7.75 3.21 20.12
N VAL A 293 6.76 3.52 19.28
CA VAL A 293 6.91 3.56 17.81
C VAL A 293 7.01 4.98 17.24
N VAL A 294 7.04 6.00 18.10
CA VAL A 294 7.15 7.39 17.72
C VAL A 294 8.57 7.92 18.02
N PRO A 295 9.43 8.13 17.01
CA PRO A 295 10.74 8.71 17.21
C PRO A 295 10.66 10.15 17.75
N GLN A 296 11.69 10.55 18.50
CA GLN A 296 11.73 11.87 19.14
C GLN A 296 11.54 13.05 18.16
N PRO A 297 12.14 13.08 16.94
CA PRO A 297 11.89 14.15 15.98
C PRO A 297 10.42 14.20 15.48
N ALA A 298 9.74 13.06 15.40
CA ALA A 298 8.32 13.01 15.06
C ALA A 298 7.46 13.54 16.21
N ALA A 299 7.79 13.20 17.46
CA ALA A 299 7.11 13.73 18.63
C ALA A 299 7.30 15.26 18.75
N ARG A 300 8.52 15.78 18.54
CA ARG A 300 8.74 17.25 18.53
C ARG A 300 7.92 17.96 17.46
N PHE A 301 7.81 17.37 16.27
CA PHE A 301 6.99 17.94 15.21
C PHE A 301 5.49 17.93 15.59
N ALA A 302 4.99 16.84 16.19
CA ALA A 302 3.62 16.78 16.66
C ALA A 302 3.34 17.89 17.68
N ASN A 303 4.24 18.12 18.63
CA ASN A 303 4.11 19.21 19.62
C ASN A 303 4.08 20.59 18.94
N ALA A 304 4.93 20.83 17.92
CA ALA A 304 4.91 22.10 17.19
C ALA A 304 3.58 22.34 16.45
N VAL A 305 2.96 21.28 15.90
CA VAL A 305 1.61 21.36 15.33
C VAL A 305 0.56 21.66 16.42
N GLU A 306 0.71 21.07 17.60
CA GLU A 306 -0.21 21.27 18.73
C GLU A 306 -0.16 22.71 19.28
N GLU A 307 1.02 23.34 19.32
CA GLU A 307 1.19 24.76 19.71
C GLU A 307 0.44 25.72 18.77
N LEU A 308 0.21 25.31 17.53
CA LEU A 308 -0.59 26.03 16.53
C LEU A 308 -2.10 25.68 16.57
N GLY A 309 -2.53 24.88 17.56
CA GLY A 309 -3.92 24.47 17.73
C GLY A 309 -4.32 23.26 16.87
N GLY A 310 -3.38 22.64 16.15
CA GLY A 310 -3.61 21.43 15.37
C GLY A 310 -3.31 20.12 16.12
N ALA A 311 -3.13 19.04 15.39
CA ALA A 311 -2.66 17.75 15.89
C ALA A 311 -1.91 16.98 14.82
N ALA A 312 -0.95 16.15 15.23
CA ALA A 312 -0.24 15.27 14.32
C ALA A 312 0.07 13.92 14.98
N LYS A 313 0.15 12.88 14.16
CA LYS A 313 0.48 11.52 14.60
C LYS A 313 1.26 10.76 13.51
N THR A 314 2.06 9.79 13.92
CA THR A 314 2.66 8.83 12.97
C THR A 314 1.56 8.01 12.29
N SER A 315 1.67 7.81 10.97
CA SER A 315 0.78 6.95 10.20
C SER A 315 1.55 5.73 9.67
N GLY A 316 1.17 4.54 10.11
CA GLY A 316 1.84 3.28 9.80
C GLY A 316 2.62 2.72 10.97
N ALA A 317 3.66 1.92 10.68
CA ALA A 317 4.38 1.18 11.71
C ALA A 317 5.27 2.07 12.62
N GLY A 318 5.51 3.32 12.23
CA GLY A 318 6.48 4.17 12.93
C GLY A 318 7.90 3.63 12.86
N ALA A 319 8.67 3.85 13.93
CA ALA A 319 10.01 3.30 14.03
C ALA A 319 10.40 3.06 15.49
N VAL A 320 11.03 1.92 15.76
CA VAL A 320 11.61 1.55 17.07
C VAL A 320 13.11 1.84 17.14
N ARG A 321 13.73 2.22 16.00
CA ARG A 321 15.13 2.65 15.89
C ARG A 321 15.25 3.81 14.92
N GLY A 322 16.26 4.65 15.19
CA GLY A 322 16.56 5.82 14.36
C GLY A 322 15.62 7.00 14.64
N GLU A 323 15.77 8.04 13.84
CA GLU A 323 15.09 9.32 14.04
C GLU A 323 13.89 9.54 13.11
N ASN A 324 13.78 8.77 12.05
CA ASN A 324 12.72 8.91 11.03
C ASN A 324 11.52 8.03 11.35
N GLY A 325 10.33 8.63 11.38
CA GLY A 325 9.06 7.95 11.70
C GLY A 325 8.20 7.59 10.47
N GLY A 326 8.66 7.88 9.26
CA GLY A 326 7.85 7.71 8.06
C GLY A 326 6.87 8.87 7.86
N VAL A 327 5.67 8.56 7.38
CA VAL A 327 4.61 9.55 7.18
C VAL A 327 3.92 9.88 8.51
N MET A 328 3.66 11.17 8.71
CA MET A 328 2.75 11.66 9.73
C MET A 328 1.46 12.18 9.10
N LEU A 329 0.34 11.86 9.71
CA LEU A 329 -0.95 12.52 9.49
C LEU A 329 -0.98 13.80 10.30
N VAL A 330 -1.39 14.91 9.68
CA VAL A 330 -1.50 16.22 10.31
C VAL A 330 -2.88 16.80 10.05
N TYR A 331 -3.47 17.37 11.09
CA TYR A 331 -4.63 18.23 10.98
C TYR A 331 -4.29 19.61 11.55
N LEU A 332 -4.36 20.64 10.71
CA LEU A 332 -4.18 22.02 11.07
C LEU A 332 -5.07 22.89 10.17
N LYS A 333 -6.05 23.54 10.77
CA LYS A 333 -7.13 24.24 10.05
C LYS A 333 -6.63 25.42 9.22
N ASP A 334 -5.64 26.15 9.76
CA ASP A 334 -5.03 27.30 9.11
C ASP A 334 -3.92 26.86 8.13
N PRO A 335 -4.13 27.03 6.81
CA PRO A 335 -3.13 26.65 5.83
C PRO A 335 -1.88 27.54 5.84
N ASP A 336 -2.00 28.81 6.26
CA ASP A 336 -0.86 29.73 6.31
C ASP A 336 0.02 29.36 7.52
N ALA A 337 -0.60 28.99 8.65
CA ALA A 337 0.13 28.45 9.80
C ALA A 337 0.87 27.17 9.46
N MET A 338 0.26 26.26 8.66
CA MET A 338 0.93 25.05 8.19
C MET A 338 2.11 25.38 7.28
N ALA A 339 1.94 26.26 6.30
CA ALA A 339 3.01 26.65 5.40
C ALA A 339 4.18 27.28 6.18
N LYS A 340 3.89 28.17 7.13
CA LYS A 340 4.90 28.81 7.97
C LYS A 340 5.64 27.80 8.86
N LEU A 341 4.94 26.84 9.46
CA LEU A 341 5.57 25.77 10.25
C LEU A 341 6.57 24.99 9.41
N MET A 342 6.21 24.71 8.16
CA MET A 342 7.08 23.91 7.28
C MET A 342 8.33 24.66 6.77
N GLU A 343 8.41 25.98 6.93
CA GLU A 343 9.65 26.72 6.71
C GLU A 343 10.77 26.31 7.69
N ASP A 344 10.41 25.85 8.89
CA ASP A 344 11.34 25.32 9.90
C ASP A 344 11.79 23.87 9.60
N TYR A 345 11.16 23.21 8.61
CA TYR A 345 11.43 21.82 8.21
C TYR A 345 11.62 21.69 6.68
N PRO A 346 12.55 22.44 6.06
CA PRO A 346 12.69 22.52 4.60
C PRO A 346 13.07 21.19 3.94
N GLU A 347 13.64 20.24 4.70
CA GLU A 347 14.00 18.90 4.22
C GLU A 347 12.81 17.94 4.14
N ARG A 348 11.65 18.31 4.72
CA ARG A 348 10.49 17.41 4.77
C ARG A 348 9.56 17.68 3.61
N ARG A 349 9.23 16.62 2.88
CA ARG A 349 8.15 16.66 1.89
C ARG A 349 6.80 16.65 2.62
N TRP A 350 5.92 17.55 2.23
CA TRP A 350 4.56 17.61 2.75
C TRP A 350 3.58 18.07 1.68
N GLU A 351 2.34 17.64 1.79
CA GLU A 351 1.28 18.00 0.87
C GLU A 351 -0.09 17.92 1.58
N LYS A 352 -1.12 18.53 0.99
CA LYS A 352 -2.50 18.30 1.40
C LYS A 352 -2.85 16.82 1.22
N LEU A 353 -3.59 16.28 2.17
CA LEU A 353 -4.07 14.90 2.15
C LEU A 353 -5.27 14.82 1.21
N ASN A 354 -5.05 14.39 -0.03
CA ASN A 354 -6.09 14.25 -1.02
C ASN A 354 -6.62 12.81 -1.06
N LEU A 355 -7.90 12.62 -0.72
CA LEU A 355 -8.55 11.31 -0.75
C LEU A 355 -8.70 10.80 -2.19
N ALA A 356 -8.32 9.55 -2.45
CA ALA A 356 -8.61 8.83 -3.68
C ALA A 356 -9.91 8.04 -3.51
N ARG A 357 -10.96 8.40 -4.28
CA ARG A 357 -12.28 7.73 -4.17
C ARG A 357 -12.23 6.29 -4.65
N ASP A 358 -11.51 6.07 -5.75
CA ASP A 358 -11.41 4.77 -6.40
C ASP A 358 -10.12 4.06 -5.98
N GLY A 359 -10.21 2.76 -5.84
CA GLY A 359 -9.06 1.88 -5.68
C GLY A 359 -8.33 1.66 -7.02
N ALA A 360 -7.70 0.49 -7.12
CA ALA A 360 -6.96 0.11 -8.32
C ALA A 360 -7.87 0.07 -9.56
N GLN A 361 -7.43 0.73 -10.64
CA GLN A 361 -8.21 0.89 -11.87
C GLN A 361 -7.29 1.00 -13.11
N MET A 362 -7.85 0.79 -14.28
CA MET A 362 -7.16 1.06 -15.53
C MET A 362 -6.84 2.56 -15.66
N CYS A 363 -5.67 2.87 -16.17
CA CYS A 363 -5.36 4.22 -16.59
C CYS A 363 -6.18 4.56 -17.85
N ASN A 364 -6.72 5.77 -17.93
CA ASN A 364 -7.29 6.24 -19.18
C ASN A 364 -6.21 6.17 -20.27
N ALA A 365 -6.58 5.70 -21.47
CA ALA A 365 -5.64 5.63 -22.59
C ALA A 365 -5.04 7.01 -22.82
N VAL A 366 -3.74 7.14 -22.60
CA VAL A 366 -3.01 8.37 -23.00
C VAL A 366 -3.01 8.37 -24.51
N ALA A 367 -3.65 9.39 -25.10
CA ALA A 367 -3.52 9.60 -26.53
C ALA A 367 -2.03 9.71 -26.89
N PRO A 368 -1.53 9.07 -27.95
CA PRO A 368 -0.14 9.15 -28.32
C PRO A 368 0.19 10.59 -28.70
N GLY A 369 1.01 11.26 -27.90
CA GLY A 369 1.59 12.57 -28.21
C GLY A 369 1.14 13.70 -27.26
N GLN A 370 1.53 13.65 -26.02
CA GLN A 370 1.80 14.85 -25.20
C GLN A 370 3.04 14.65 -24.38
#